data_6fe91bc2837c588766ebbca10a29564f
#
_entry.id   6fe91bc2837c588766ebbca10a29564f
#
_cell.length_a   1.000
_cell.length_b   1.000
_cell.length_c   1.000
_cell.angle_alpha   90.00
_cell.angle_beta   90.00
_cell.angle_gamma   90.00
#
_symmetry.space_group_name_H-M   'P 1'
#
loop_
_entity.id
_entity.type
_entity.pdbx_description
1 polymer ?
#
loop_
_entity_poly.entity_id
_entity_poly.type
_entity_poly.pdbx_seq_one_letter_code
_entity_poly.pdbx_strand_id
1 'polypeptide(L)'
;MKKFKELYEEDLYCGDEELDKVLDELTEFRLIGKAQRRKIARRMARLVKTSAFKKKVERSKRKIASVAKQKVKAAKLAKQKVLDKFYPNYNKLGVQQRVQIDQKIQQRYGGMINKLTTKLMRVVKKKEIEKVKQARQVKPDA
;
A
#
# COMPACT_ATOMS: atom_id res chain seq x y z
N MET A 1 10.55 8.95 -11.76
CA MET A 1 9.90 8.55 -10.48
C MET A 1 8.54 9.22 -10.44
N LYS A 2 7.45 8.48 -10.65
CA LYS A 2 6.10 9.02 -10.46
C LYS A 2 5.91 9.35 -8.99
N LYS A 3 5.51 10.57 -8.70
CA LYS A 3 5.33 11.09 -7.34
C LYS A 3 4.27 10.24 -6.64
N PHE A 4 4.48 9.95 -5.38
CA PHE A 4 3.58 9.19 -4.49
C PHE A 4 2.12 9.69 -4.54
N LYS A 5 1.93 10.93 -4.96
CA LYS A 5 0.67 11.64 -5.18
C LYS A 5 -0.23 10.96 -6.22
N GLU A 6 0.34 10.56 -7.37
CA GLU A 6 -0.43 9.92 -8.47
C GLU A 6 -1.00 8.53 -8.12
N LEU A 7 -0.46 7.85 -7.10
CA LEU A 7 -0.93 6.52 -6.70
C LEU A 7 -2.16 6.55 -5.76
N TYR A 8 -2.47 7.70 -5.20
CA TYR A 8 -3.57 7.88 -4.24
C TYR A 8 -4.71 8.75 -4.76
N GLU A 9 -4.48 9.57 -5.81
CA GLU A 9 -5.49 10.52 -6.33
C GLU A 9 -6.69 9.84 -6.98
N GLU A 10 -6.51 8.68 -7.64
CA GLU A 10 -7.60 8.03 -8.38
C GLU A 10 -8.67 7.33 -7.52
N ASP A 11 -8.38 7.01 -6.24
CA ASP A 11 -9.29 6.22 -5.40
C ASP A 11 -9.86 6.97 -4.19
N LEU A 12 -9.42 8.18 -3.90
CA LEU A 12 -9.81 8.96 -2.71
C LEU A 12 -10.64 10.20 -3.05
N TYR A 13 -11.01 10.37 -4.32
CA TYR A 13 -11.81 11.51 -4.73
C TYR A 13 -13.25 11.41 -4.21
N CYS A 14 -13.43 11.88 -3.01
CA CYS A 14 -14.71 12.25 -2.44
C CYS A 14 -14.46 13.40 -1.48
N GLY A 15 -14.52 14.59 -2.03
CA GLY A 15 -14.72 15.93 -1.53
C GLY A 15 -14.63 16.25 -0.03
N ASP A 16 -13.59 15.84 0.68
CA ASP A 16 -13.26 16.36 1.99
C ASP A 16 -11.91 17.07 1.91
N GLU A 17 -11.95 18.38 1.72
CA GLU A 17 -10.77 19.26 1.68
C GLU A 17 -9.81 19.05 2.87
N GLU A 18 -10.34 18.63 4.04
CA GLU A 18 -9.50 18.29 5.20
C GLU A 18 -8.68 17.03 5.00
N LEU A 19 -9.20 16.04 4.28
CA LEU A 19 -8.52 14.77 4.03
C LEU A 19 -7.44 14.93 2.96
N ASP A 20 -7.69 15.79 1.96
CA ASP A 20 -6.72 16.11 0.93
C ASP A 20 -5.56 16.93 1.51
N LYS A 21 -5.85 17.92 2.37
CA LYS A 21 -4.81 18.66 3.11
C LYS A 21 -3.93 17.74 3.97
N VAL A 22 -4.52 16.76 4.64
CA VAL A 22 -3.77 15.79 5.45
C VAL A 22 -2.94 14.85 4.59
N LEU A 23 -3.42 14.48 3.40
CA LEU A 23 -2.67 13.67 2.44
C LEU A 23 -1.50 14.43 1.84
N ASP A 24 -1.68 15.70 1.50
CA ASP A 24 -0.59 16.57 1.04
C ASP A 24 0.48 16.75 2.14
N GLU A 25 0.06 16.94 3.38
CA GLU A 25 0.98 16.96 4.53
C GLU A 25 1.73 15.63 4.73
N LEU A 26 1.12 14.48 4.42
CA LEU A 26 1.74 13.16 4.52
C LEU A 26 2.76 12.87 3.40
N THR A 27 2.60 13.45 2.20
CA THR A 27 3.57 13.30 1.12
C THR A 27 4.90 14.02 1.42
N GLU A 28 4.83 15.11 2.20
CA GLU A 28 6.01 15.85 2.68
C GLU A 28 6.55 15.34 4.02
N PHE A 29 5.98 14.24 4.56
CA PHE A 29 6.26 13.73 5.90
C PHE A 29 7.75 13.45 6.18
N ARG A 30 8.56 13.19 5.15
CA ARG A 30 10.01 12.97 5.29
C ARG A 30 10.77 14.27 5.64
N LEU A 31 10.23 15.42 5.25
CA LEU A 31 10.85 16.74 5.45
C LEU A 31 10.37 17.44 6.72
N ILE A 32 9.34 16.89 7.36
CA ILE A 32 8.63 17.53 8.47
C ILE A 32 9.32 17.22 9.82
N GLY A 33 9.48 18.25 10.63
CA GLY A 33 10.06 18.13 11.97
C GLY A 33 9.23 17.28 12.94
N LYS A 34 9.86 16.74 14.00
CA LYS A 34 9.23 15.84 14.98
C LYS A 34 7.93 16.40 15.59
N ALA A 35 7.87 17.72 15.83
CA ALA A 35 6.70 18.39 16.39
C ALA A 35 5.50 18.36 15.43
N GLN A 36 5.74 18.61 14.14
CA GLN A 36 4.72 18.55 13.12
C GLN A 36 4.21 17.13 12.89
N ARG A 37 5.10 16.12 12.89
CA ARG A 37 4.71 14.69 12.84
C ARG A 37 3.73 14.34 13.96
N ARG A 38 3.97 14.83 15.19
CA ARG A 38 3.06 14.62 16.32
C ARG A 38 1.70 15.30 16.12
N LYS A 39 1.68 16.51 15.53
CA LYS A 39 0.42 17.20 15.19
C LYS A 39 -0.38 16.41 14.16
N ILE A 40 0.26 15.95 13.08
CA ILE A 40 -0.36 15.12 12.04
C ILE A 40 -0.90 13.82 12.64
N ALA A 41 -0.11 13.13 13.45
CA ALA A 41 -0.54 11.88 14.10
C ALA A 41 -1.78 12.08 14.98
N ARG A 42 -1.84 13.18 15.75
CA ARG A 42 -3.03 13.53 16.56
C ARG A 42 -4.25 13.84 15.68
N ARG A 43 -4.06 14.55 14.57
CA ARG A 43 -5.12 14.87 13.60
C ARG A 43 -5.65 13.59 12.95
N MET A 44 -4.78 12.70 12.48
CA MET A 44 -5.17 11.40 11.94
C MET A 44 -5.90 10.53 12.96
N ALA A 45 -5.44 10.50 14.21
CA ALA A 45 -6.11 9.74 15.27
C ALA A 45 -7.55 10.24 15.53
N ARG A 46 -7.81 11.55 15.38
CA ARG A 46 -9.17 12.11 15.46
C ARG A 46 -10.01 11.75 14.24
N LEU A 47 -9.44 11.90 13.02
CA LEU A 47 -10.13 11.58 11.75
C LEU A 47 -10.57 10.12 11.68
N VAL A 48 -9.71 9.19 12.09
CA VAL A 48 -10.02 7.74 12.10
C VAL A 48 -11.23 7.41 12.97
N LYS A 49 -11.50 8.21 14.03
CA LYS A 49 -12.66 8.03 14.90
C LYS A 49 -13.96 8.55 14.30
N THR A 50 -13.91 9.41 13.29
CA THR A 50 -15.12 9.99 12.67
C THR A 50 -15.94 8.94 11.91
N SER A 51 -17.25 9.09 11.93
CA SER A 51 -18.18 8.22 11.19
C SER A 51 -17.95 8.31 9.67
N ALA A 52 -17.65 9.52 9.18
CA ALA A 52 -17.36 9.76 7.78
C ALA A 52 -16.14 8.95 7.30
N PHE A 53 -15.05 8.97 8.07
CA PHE A 53 -13.84 8.17 7.74
C PHE A 53 -14.15 6.66 7.78
N LYS A 54 -14.85 6.19 8.80
CA LYS A 54 -15.27 4.78 8.89
C LYS A 54 -16.08 4.35 7.67
N LYS A 55 -17.10 5.15 7.27
CA LYS A 55 -17.89 4.91 6.05
C LYS A 55 -17.03 4.87 4.78
N LYS A 56 -16.04 5.77 4.64
CA LYS A 56 -15.10 5.75 3.51
C LYS A 56 -14.27 4.46 3.48
N VAL A 57 -13.71 4.05 4.61
CA VAL A 57 -12.94 2.81 4.72
C VAL A 57 -13.81 1.60 4.36
N GLU A 58 -15.05 1.54 4.82
CA GLU A 58 -15.96 0.45 4.44
C GLU A 58 -16.26 0.43 2.95
N ARG A 59 -16.56 1.58 2.36
CA ARG A 59 -16.77 1.68 0.90
C ARG A 59 -15.54 1.20 0.13
N SER A 60 -14.33 1.58 0.57
CA SER A 60 -13.09 1.14 -0.07
C SER A 60 -12.85 -0.37 0.05
N LYS A 61 -13.20 -0.98 1.19
CA LYS A 61 -13.12 -2.45 1.39
C LYS A 61 -14.04 -3.22 0.44
N ARG A 62 -15.16 -2.64 0.04
CA ARG A 62 -16.14 -3.26 -0.87
C ARG A 62 -15.78 -3.10 -2.35
N LYS A 63 -14.76 -2.31 -2.69
CA LYS A 63 -14.26 -2.12 -4.06
C LYS A 63 -13.10 -3.06 -4.34
N ILE A 64 -13.07 -3.60 -5.56
CA ILE A 64 -11.93 -4.36 -6.07
C ILE A 64 -10.82 -3.35 -6.41
N ALA A 65 -9.59 -3.65 -6.01
CA ALA A 65 -8.44 -2.81 -6.35
C ALA A 65 -8.25 -2.73 -7.88
N SER A 66 -7.85 -1.57 -8.39
CA SER A 66 -7.54 -1.38 -9.81
C SER A 66 -6.45 -2.35 -10.29
N VAL A 67 -6.42 -2.63 -11.58
CA VAL A 67 -5.43 -3.56 -12.18
C VAL A 67 -4.01 -3.09 -11.91
N ALA A 68 -3.77 -1.78 -11.95
CA ALA A 68 -2.46 -1.19 -11.61
C ALA A 68 -2.05 -1.53 -10.16
N LYS A 69 -2.94 -1.35 -9.19
CA LYS A 69 -2.69 -1.71 -7.78
C LYS A 69 -2.48 -3.22 -7.58
N GLN A 70 -3.25 -4.05 -8.31
CA GLN A 70 -3.06 -5.50 -8.30
C GLN A 70 -1.66 -5.88 -8.83
N LYS A 71 -1.19 -5.22 -9.91
CA LYS A 71 0.14 -5.42 -10.46
C LYS A 71 1.25 -5.06 -9.47
N VAL A 72 1.11 -3.92 -8.78
CA VAL A 72 2.06 -3.51 -7.73
C VAL A 72 2.08 -4.52 -6.57
N LYS A 73 0.92 -5.01 -6.12
CA LYS A 73 0.83 -6.06 -5.09
C LYS A 73 1.49 -7.36 -5.55
N ALA A 74 1.25 -7.77 -6.79
CA ALA A 74 1.86 -8.96 -7.37
C ALA A 74 3.38 -8.82 -7.47
N ALA A 75 3.89 -7.66 -7.86
CA ALA A 75 5.33 -7.37 -7.92
C ALA A 75 5.99 -7.40 -6.53
N LYS A 76 5.34 -6.84 -5.50
CA LYS A 76 5.81 -6.95 -4.11
C LYS A 76 5.89 -8.40 -3.63
N LEU A 77 4.85 -9.19 -3.91
CA LEU A 77 4.85 -10.62 -3.58
C LEU A 77 5.90 -11.42 -4.34
N ALA A 78 6.13 -11.09 -5.63
CA ALA A 78 7.17 -11.71 -6.43
C ALA A 78 8.56 -11.40 -5.85
N LYS A 79 8.83 -10.12 -5.52
CA LYS A 79 10.07 -9.69 -4.88
C LYS A 79 10.26 -10.41 -3.54
N GLN A 80 9.22 -10.48 -2.72
CA GLN A 80 9.27 -11.17 -1.43
C GLN A 80 9.65 -12.64 -1.59
N LYS A 81 9.02 -13.37 -2.52
CA LYS A 81 9.37 -14.77 -2.79
C LYS A 81 10.82 -14.97 -3.24
N VAL A 82 11.36 -14.04 -4.01
CA VAL A 82 12.78 -14.06 -4.41
C VAL A 82 13.68 -13.80 -3.20
N LEU A 83 13.32 -12.83 -2.35
CA LEU A 83 14.03 -12.53 -1.11
C LEU A 83 14.03 -13.73 -0.17
N ASP A 84 12.87 -14.33 0.09
CA ASP A 84 12.75 -15.49 0.99
C ASP A 84 13.57 -16.68 0.51
N LYS A 85 13.67 -16.87 -0.82
CA LYS A 85 14.45 -17.96 -1.41
C LYS A 85 15.95 -17.75 -1.36
N PHE A 86 16.44 -16.54 -1.65
CA PHE A 86 17.87 -16.26 -1.82
C PHE A 86 18.47 -15.52 -0.62
N TYR A 87 17.68 -14.83 0.18
CA TYR A 87 18.13 -14.02 1.32
C TYR A 87 17.21 -14.18 2.54
N PRO A 88 17.16 -15.38 3.17
CA PRO A 88 16.21 -15.65 4.26
C PRO A 88 16.38 -14.71 5.46
N ASN A 89 17.58 -14.18 5.68
CA ASN A 89 17.87 -13.25 6.77
C ASN A 89 17.69 -11.76 6.41
N TYR A 90 17.09 -11.44 5.25
CA TYR A 90 16.93 -10.07 4.78
C TYR A 90 16.32 -9.14 5.84
N ASN A 91 15.31 -9.59 6.58
CA ASN A 91 14.63 -8.78 7.59
C ASN A 91 15.49 -8.46 8.82
N LYS A 92 16.55 -9.22 9.07
CA LYS A 92 17.48 -9.01 10.19
C LYS A 92 18.64 -8.07 9.85
N LEU A 93 18.83 -7.76 8.57
CA LEU A 93 19.95 -6.96 8.09
C LEU A 93 19.73 -5.47 8.31
N GLY A 94 20.83 -4.72 8.42
CA GLY A 94 20.81 -3.26 8.49
C GLY A 94 20.30 -2.62 7.19
N VAL A 95 19.87 -1.35 7.28
CA VAL A 95 19.26 -0.63 6.16
C VAL A 95 20.17 -0.58 4.93
N GLN A 96 21.47 -0.30 5.13
CA GLN A 96 22.45 -0.22 4.03
C GLN A 96 22.61 -1.56 3.29
N GLN A 97 22.69 -2.67 4.04
CA GLN A 97 22.78 -4.00 3.47
C GLN A 97 21.53 -4.38 2.68
N ARG A 98 20.33 -4.00 3.18
CA ARG A 98 19.06 -4.23 2.45
C ARG A 98 19.04 -3.48 1.12
N VAL A 99 19.50 -2.22 1.10
CA VAL A 99 19.57 -1.45 -0.16
C VAL A 99 20.50 -2.11 -1.17
N GLN A 100 21.67 -2.59 -0.74
CA GLN A 100 22.61 -3.31 -1.63
C GLN A 100 21.99 -4.60 -2.17
N ILE A 101 21.31 -5.37 -1.32
CA ILE A 101 20.62 -6.60 -1.74
C ILE A 101 19.49 -6.27 -2.72
N ASP A 102 18.73 -5.22 -2.48
CA ASP A 102 17.66 -4.77 -3.38
C ASP A 102 18.18 -4.42 -4.76
N GLN A 103 19.31 -3.73 -4.84
CA GLN A 103 19.99 -3.44 -6.12
C GLN A 103 20.46 -4.72 -6.82
N LYS A 104 21.09 -5.64 -6.10
CA LYS A 104 21.53 -6.93 -6.65
C LYS A 104 20.36 -7.77 -7.16
N ILE A 105 19.25 -7.79 -6.44
CA ILE A 105 18.03 -8.50 -6.84
C ILE A 105 17.45 -7.89 -8.10
N GLN A 106 17.38 -6.57 -8.19
CA GLN A 106 16.88 -5.87 -9.39
C GLN A 106 17.72 -6.21 -10.61
N GLN A 107 19.04 -6.22 -10.48
CA GLN A 107 19.97 -6.50 -11.57
C GLN A 107 19.95 -7.98 -12.00
N ARG A 108 20.02 -8.91 -11.04
CA ARG A 108 20.17 -10.34 -11.35
C ARG A 108 18.83 -11.06 -11.59
N TYR A 109 17.79 -10.68 -10.85
CA TYR A 109 16.52 -11.41 -10.83
C TYR A 109 15.34 -10.60 -11.37
N GLY A 110 15.57 -9.42 -11.96
CA GLY A 110 14.50 -8.57 -12.51
C GLY A 110 13.59 -9.30 -13.49
N GLY A 111 14.17 -10.07 -14.42
CA GLY A 111 13.40 -10.87 -15.37
C GLY A 111 12.56 -11.98 -14.70
N MET A 112 13.09 -12.63 -13.68
CA MET A 112 12.38 -13.64 -12.89
C MET A 112 11.23 -12.99 -12.12
N ILE A 113 11.45 -11.83 -11.50
CA ILE A 113 10.42 -11.08 -10.78
C ILE A 113 9.27 -10.72 -11.73
N ASN A 114 9.55 -10.26 -12.94
CA ASN A 114 8.52 -9.94 -13.94
C ASN A 114 7.69 -11.16 -14.32
N LYS A 115 8.33 -12.31 -14.60
CA LYS A 115 7.63 -13.57 -14.88
C LYS A 115 6.77 -14.03 -13.70
N LEU A 116 7.28 -13.94 -12.47
CA LEU A 116 6.54 -14.26 -11.26
C LEU A 116 5.38 -13.28 -11.03
N THR A 117 5.58 -12.00 -11.29
CA THR A 117 4.52 -10.97 -11.18
C THR A 117 3.33 -11.34 -12.05
N THR A 118 3.57 -11.71 -13.32
CA THR A 118 2.50 -12.12 -14.25
C THR A 118 1.73 -13.34 -13.73
N LYS A 119 2.43 -14.36 -13.20
CA LYS A 119 1.79 -15.54 -12.60
C LYS A 119 0.99 -15.17 -11.33
N LEU A 120 1.55 -14.32 -10.48
CA LEU A 120 0.93 -13.91 -9.21
C LEU A 120 -0.26 -12.96 -9.38
N MET A 121 -0.37 -12.25 -10.51
CA MET A 121 -1.54 -11.41 -10.81
C MET A 121 -2.85 -12.18 -10.68
N ARG A 122 -2.91 -13.42 -11.18
CA ARG A 122 -4.11 -14.26 -11.06
C ARG A 122 -4.46 -14.56 -9.60
N VAL A 123 -3.45 -14.81 -8.77
CA VAL A 123 -3.62 -15.11 -7.33
C VAL A 123 -4.08 -13.84 -6.59
N VAL A 124 -3.47 -12.70 -6.87
CA VAL A 124 -3.86 -11.41 -6.28
C VAL A 124 -5.30 -11.06 -6.64
N LYS A 125 -5.69 -11.21 -7.91
CA LYS A 125 -7.07 -10.97 -8.36
C LYS A 125 -8.08 -11.84 -7.60
N LYS A 126 -7.81 -13.15 -7.46
CA LYS A 126 -8.66 -14.04 -6.67
C LYS A 126 -8.79 -13.58 -5.22
N LYS A 127 -7.68 -13.28 -4.55
CA LYS A 127 -7.68 -12.78 -3.17
C LYS A 127 -8.44 -11.46 -3.00
N GLU A 128 -8.33 -10.53 -3.96
CA GLU A 128 -9.10 -9.27 -3.91
C GLU A 128 -10.61 -9.53 -4.08
N ILE A 129 -11.01 -10.45 -4.95
CA ILE A 129 -12.42 -10.83 -5.12
C ILE A 129 -12.96 -11.48 -3.83
N GLU A 130 -12.21 -12.40 -3.22
CA GLU A 130 -12.58 -13.05 -1.96
C GLU A 130 -12.71 -12.03 -0.83
N LYS A 131 -11.76 -11.11 -0.71
CA LYS A 131 -11.80 -10.01 0.26
C LYS A 131 -13.06 -9.16 0.12
N VAL A 132 -13.43 -8.81 -1.12
CA VAL A 132 -14.64 -8.02 -1.38
C VAL A 132 -15.89 -8.82 -1.07
N LYS A 133 -15.93 -10.12 -1.40
CA LYS A 133 -17.05 -11.00 -1.02
C LYS A 133 -17.24 -11.06 0.50
N GLN A 134 -16.16 -11.26 1.25
CA GLN A 134 -16.18 -11.27 2.72
C GLN A 134 -16.66 -9.92 3.28
N ALA A 135 -16.13 -8.80 2.77
CA ALA A 135 -16.53 -7.47 3.21
C ALA A 135 -18.01 -7.11 2.91
N ARG A 136 -18.63 -7.78 1.92
CA ARG A 136 -20.05 -7.62 1.61
C ARG A 136 -20.95 -8.50 2.50
N GLN A 137 -20.43 -9.63 2.96
CA GLN A 137 -21.16 -10.56 3.84
C GLN A 137 -21.24 -10.07 5.30
N VAL A 138 -20.23 -9.32 5.75
CA VAL A 138 -20.28 -8.67 7.06
C VAL A 138 -21.33 -7.56 7.00
N LYS A 139 -22.53 -7.84 7.52
CA LYS A 139 -23.56 -6.81 7.73
C LYS A 139 -22.95 -5.74 8.64
N PRO A 140 -23.12 -4.43 8.34
CA PRO A 140 -22.81 -3.42 9.34
C PRO A 140 -23.74 -3.68 10.53
N ASP A 141 -23.14 -3.91 11.69
CA ASP A 141 -23.89 -3.90 12.93
C ASP A 141 -24.67 -2.59 13.00
N ALA A 142 -25.99 -2.71 13.16
CA ALA A 142 -26.94 -1.60 13.20
C ALA A 142 -26.67 -0.70 14.40
#